data_04412ac1e5f6e58cde9251fc2ffc8d90
#
_entry.id   04412ac1e5f6e58cde9251fc2ffc8d90
#
_cell.length_a   1.000
_cell.length_b   1.000
_cell.length_c   1.000
_cell.angle_alpha   90.00
_cell.angle_beta   90.00
_cell.angle_gamma   90.00
#
_symmetry.space_group_name_H-M   'P 1'
#
loop_
_entity.id
_entity.type
_entity.pdbx_description
1 polymer ?
#
loop_
_entity_poly.entity_id
_entity_poly.type
_entity_poly.pdbx_seq_one_letter_code
_entity_poly.pdbx_strand_id
1 'polypeptide(L)'
;PQILEGMRRYNRDKAEGTTLAGPTGVFEDEYILEMGKFRIEARYLGPAHSPGDISVWLPEQGLVIAGDMAFHERMLPVFQDTITADWLETWDNEFEALGATYVIPGHGHPTNMDQVRRYTRDYLVYLRGKIRAHIDAGGDLSDAYYVDQSPYAHLDTYEELAVKNAGRVFEQMEWE
;
A
#
# COMPACT_ATOMS: atom_id res chain seq x y z
N PRO A 1 -11.40 -16.17 -12.74
CA PRO A 1 -10.95 -16.44 -14.11
C PRO A 1 -9.77 -15.56 -14.52
N GLN A 2 -9.85 -14.23 -14.38
CA GLN A 2 -8.81 -13.28 -14.81
C GLN A 2 -7.45 -13.47 -14.08
N ILE A 3 -7.45 -13.71 -12.77
CA ILE A 3 -6.23 -13.95 -11.97
C ILE A 3 -5.49 -15.18 -12.49
N LEU A 4 -6.19 -16.29 -12.71
CA LEU A 4 -5.58 -17.52 -13.21
C LEU A 4 -5.05 -17.37 -14.63
N GLU A 5 -5.75 -16.61 -15.46
CA GLU A 5 -5.31 -16.28 -16.82
C GLU A 5 -4.06 -15.39 -16.80
N GLY A 6 -4.04 -14.38 -15.93
CA GLY A 6 -2.85 -13.55 -15.67
C GLY A 6 -1.66 -14.37 -15.19
N MET A 7 -1.87 -15.25 -14.20
CA MET A 7 -0.82 -16.15 -13.72
C MET A 7 -0.23 -17.02 -14.83
N ARG A 8 -1.05 -17.61 -15.68
CA ARG A 8 -0.61 -18.40 -16.82
C ARG A 8 0.15 -17.60 -17.85
N ARG A 9 -0.31 -16.35 -18.10
CA ARG A 9 0.35 -15.43 -19.04
C ARG A 9 1.76 -15.04 -18.60
N TYR A 10 1.94 -14.74 -17.30
CA TYR A 10 3.21 -14.26 -16.75
C TYR A 10 4.15 -15.37 -16.32
N ASN A 11 3.62 -16.45 -15.75
CA ASN A 11 4.44 -17.53 -15.19
C ASN A 11 4.57 -18.74 -16.11
N ARG A 12 3.85 -18.79 -17.25
CA ARG A 12 3.93 -19.84 -18.26
C ARG A 12 3.85 -21.25 -17.63
N ASP A 13 4.83 -22.11 -17.92
CA ASP A 13 4.90 -23.49 -17.44
C ASP A 13 4.96 -23.58 -15.90
N LYS A 14 5.45 -22.53 -15.22
CA LYS A 14 5.46 -22.49 -13.75
C LYS A 14 4.06 -22.38 -13.13
N ALA A 15 3.07 -21.98 -13.90
CA ALA A 15 1.67 -21.94 -13.45
C ALA A 15 0.90 -23.22 -13.75
N GLU A 16 1.55 -24.23 -14.37
CA GLU A 16 0.91 -25.52 -14.66
C GLU A 16 0.49 -26.20 -13.35
N GLY A 17 -0.71 -26.76 -13.34
CA GLY A 17 -1.29 -27.39 -12.14
C GLY A 17 -1.87 -26.43 -11.10
N THR A 18 -1.72 -25.11 -11.27
CA THR A 18 -2.34 -24.12 -10.37
C THR A 18 -3.85 -24.14 -10.53
N THR A 19 -4.57 -24.28 -9.42
CA THR A 19 -6.03 -24.19 -9.33
C THR A 19 -6.44 -23.06 -8.41
N LEU A 20 -7.61 -22.46 -8.69
CA LEU A 20 -8.19 -21.45 -7.80
C LEU A 20 -8.84 -22.16 -6.61
N ALA A 21 -8.49 -21.72 -5.40
CA ALA A 21 -9.19 -22.05 -4.18
C ALA A 21 -9.76 -20.76 -3.59
N GLY A 22 -11.04 -20.76 -3.27
CA GLY A 22 -11.67 -19.66 -2.55
C GLY A 22 -11.41 -19.74 -1.04
N PRO A 23 -11.64 -18.66 -0.30
CA PRO A 23 -11.57 -18.67 1.16
C PRO A 23 -12.66 -19.57 1.75
N THR A 24 -12.38 -20.19 2.89
CA THR A 24 -13.35 -21.00 3.65
C THR A 24 -14.21 -20.15 4.59
N GLY A 25 -13.83 -18.91 4.84
CA GLY A 25 -14.53 -17.91 5.62
C GLY A 25 -14.20 -16.52 5.15
N VAL A 26 -15.07 -15.57 5.41
CA VAL A 26 -14.91 -14.14 5.11
C VAL A 26 -15.33 -13.34 6.33
N PHE A 27 -14.83 -12.12 6.45
CA PHE A 27 -15.22 -11.16 7.48
C PHE A 27 -15.30 -9.76 6.87
N GLU A 28 -15.96 -8.83 7.52
CA GLU A 28 -16.09 -7.44 7.07
C GLU A 28 -15.05 -6.55 7.74
N ASP A 29 -15.07 -6.48 9.09
CA ASP A 29 -14.22 -5.54 9.83
C ASP A 29 -13.03 -6.24 10.49
N GLU A 30 -13.30 -7.31 11.26
CA GLU A 30 -12.25 -8.04 11.96
C GLU A 30 -12.53 -9.54 12.08
N TYR A 31 -11.46 -10.30 12.19
CA TYR A 31 -11.48 -11.70 12.54
C TYR A 31 -10.44 -11.98 13.62
N ILE A 32 -10.88 -12.50 14.78
CA ILE A 32 -10.03 -12.77 15.92
C ILE A 32 -9.74 -14.26 16.02
N LEU A 33 -8.46 -14.61 16.14
CA LEU A 33 -7.97 -15.96 16.34
C LEU A 33 -7.18 -16.03 17.65
N GLU A 34 -7.64 -16.89 18.56
CA GLU A 34 -6.89 -17.23 19.76
C GLU A 34 -6.03 -18.48 19.50
N MET A 35 -4.72 -18.35 19.58
CA MET A 35 -3.77 -19.45 19.35
C MET A 35 -2.80 -19.59 20.51
N GLY A 36 -3.17 -20.44 21.48
CA GLY A 36 -2.44 -20.59 22.74
C GLY A 36 -2.49 -19.28 23.55
N LYS A 37 -1.34 -18.64 23.72
CA LYS A 37 -1.25 -17.34 24.39
C LYS A 37 -1.32 -16.14 23.45
N PHE A 38 -1.44 -16.35 22.16
CA PHE A 38 -1.47 -15.28 21.18
C PHE A 38 -2.91 -14.94 20.81
N ARG A 39 -3.26 -13.66 20.95
CA ARG A 39 -4.43 -13.07 20.34
C ARG A 39 -3.98 -12.44 19.00
N ILE A 40 -4.59 -12.89 17.92
CA ILE A 40 -4.27 -12.47 16.55
C ILE A 40 -5.53 -11.86 15.96
N GLU A 41 -5.44 -10.63 15.50
CA GLU A 41 -6.57 -9.87 14.96
C GLU A 41 -6.30 -9.54 13.50
N ALA A 42 -6.99 -10.20 12.56
CA ALA A 42 -7.02 -9.75 11.18
C ALA A 42 -8.02 -8.61 11.08
N ARG A 43 -7.58 -7.42 10.69
CA ARG A 43 -8.39 -6.20 10.67
C ARG A 43 -8.41 -5.57 9.29
N TYR A 44 -9.60 -5.22 8.84
CA TYR A 44 -9.80 -4.24 7.79
C TYR A 44 -9.79 -2.86 8.42
N LEU A 45 -8.78 -2.07 8.13
CA LEU A 45 -8.60 -0.73 8.72
C LEU A 45 -9.20 0.37 7.82
N GLY A 46 -9.51 0.03 6.58
CA GLY A 46 -9.97 0.91 5.54
C GLY A 46 -9.20 0.68 4.23
N PRO A 47 -9.58 1.36 3.14
CA PRO A 47 -8.88 1.25 1.88
C PRO A 47 -7.47 1.81 1.98
N ALA A 48 -6.52 1.15 1.32
CA ALA A 48 -5.12 1.53 1.32
C ALA A 48 -4.50 1.34 -0.07
N HIS A 49 -3.53 0.44 -0.21
CA HIS A 49 -2.95 0.08 -1.50
C HIS A 49 -4.02 -0.49 -2.46
N SER A 50 -4.95 -1.24 -1.90
CA SER A 50 -6.16 -1.70 -2.56
C SER A 50 -7.41 -1.45 -1.69
N PRO A 51 -8.62 -1.55 -2.25
CA PRO A 51 -9.85 -1.34 -1.47
C PRO A 51 -10.11 -2.38 -0.37
N GLY A 52 -9.38 -3.50 -0.36
CA GLY A 52 -9.62 -4.61 0.54
C GLY A 52 -8.39 -5.07 1.32
N ASP A 53 -7.42 -4.18 1.55
CA ASP A 53 -6.23 -4.52 2.33
C ASP A 53 -6.59 -4.83 3.78
N ILE A 54 -5.97 -5.86 4.32
CA ILE A 54 -6.07 -6.21 5.73
C ILE A 54 -4.71 -6.22 6.38
N SER A 55 -4.68 -5.88 7.68
CA SER A 55 -3.50 -6.01 8.53
C SER A 55 -3.73 -7.03 9.61
N VAL A 56 -2.67 -7.71 10.03
CA VAL A 56 -2.74 -8.67 11.14
C VAL A 56 -2.05 -8.07 12.36
N TRP A 57 -2.85 -7.80 13.39
CA TRP A 57 -2.41 -7.16 14.63
C TRP A 57 -2.24 -8.18 15.75
N LEU A 58 -1.13 -8.13 16.46
CA LEU A 58 -0.82 -8.89 17.65
C LEU A 58 -0.63 -7.91 18.83
N PRO A 59 -1.71 -7.53 19.53
CA PRO A 59 -1.70 -6.42 20.48
C PRO A 59 -0.72 -6.63 21.64
N GLU A 60 -0.66 -7.84 22.21
CA GLU A 60 0.22 -8.15 23.33
C GLU A 60 1.72 -8.09 22.95
N GLN A 61 2.05 -8.28 21.68
CA GLN A 61 3.39 -8.21 21.14
C GLN A 61 3.75 -6.81 20.61
N GLY A 62 2.76 -5.93 20.47
CA GLY A 62 2.94 -4.65 19.81
C GLY A 62 3.41 -4.80 18.36
N LEU A 63 2.99 -5.87 17.68
CA LEU A 63 3.43 -6.26 16.34
C LEU A 63 2.27 -6.18 15.35
N VAL A 64 2.47 -5.48 14.24
CA VAL A 64 1.57 -5.52 13.09
C VAL A 64 2.27 -6.12 11.87
N ILE A 65 1.61 -7.06 11.20
CA ILE A 65 1.93 -7.52 9.86
C ILE A 65 1.03 -6.71 8.94
N ALA A 66 1.61 -5.68 8.32
CA ALA A 66 0.86 -4.61 7.69
C ALA A 66 0.28 -5.01 6.33
N GLY A 67 0.85 -6.02 5.66
CA GLY A 67 0.58 -6.19 4.23
C GLY A 67 0.98 -4.94 3.47
N ASP A 68 0.32 -4.67 2.37
CA ASP A 68 0.60 -3.51 1.51
C ASP A 68 0.02 -2.18 2.04
N MET A 69 -0.54 -2.18 3.27
CA MET A 69 -0.76 -0.94 4.02
C MET A 69 0.54 -0.17 4.21
N ALA A 70 1.67 -0.87 4.40
CA ALA A 70 2.97 -0.26 4.68
C ALA A 70 4.10 -0.87 3.85
N PHE A 71 4.94 0.01 3.32
CA PHE A 71 6.15 -0.30 2.55
C PHE A 71 7.40 0.17 3.31
N HIS A 72 8.51 -0.52 3.11
CA HIS A 72 9.83 -0.15 3.63
C HIS A 72 10.91 -0.42 2.57
N GLU A 73 11.88 0.47 2.41
CA GLU A 73 13.01 0.36 1.48
C GLU A 73 12.65 0.29 -0.02
N ARG A 74 11.38 0.12 -0.34
CA ARG A 74 10.85 0.01 -1.69
C ARG A 74 9.78 1.07 -1.94
N MET A 75 9.75 1.66 -3.13
CA MET A 75 8.69 2.54 -3.56
C MET A 75 7.38 1.75 -3.70
N LEU A 76 6.33 2.25 -3.07
CA LEU A 76 4.98 1.70 -3.23
C LEU A 76 4.44 1.98 -4.64
N PRO A 77 3.69 1.06 -5.25
CA PRO A 77 2.95 1.34 -6.48
C PRO A 77 1.59 1.98 -6.18
N VAL A 78 1.17 2.92 -7.04
CA VAL A 78 -0.20 3.43 -7.07
C VAL A 78 -0.89 2.80 -8.28
N PHE A 79 -1.89 1.94 -8.03
CA PHE A 79 -2.67 1.27 -9.05
C PHE A 79 -3.92 2.07 -9.43
N GLN A 80 -4.68 1.57 -10.39
CA GLN A 80 -5.87 2.26 -10.87
C GLN A 80 -6.99 2.32 -9.82
N ASP A 81 -7.05 1.34 -8.95
CA ASP A 81 -8.02 1.21 -7.84
C ASP A 81 -7.48 1.69 -6.49
N THR A 82 -6.21 2.13 -6.44
CA THR A 82 -5.64 2.78 -5.26
C THR A 82 -6.12 4.23 -5.20
N ILE A 83 -6.75 4.65 -4.11
CA ILE A 83 -7.13 6.05 -3.85
C ILE A 83 -6.21 6.58 -2.77
N THR A 84 -5.27 7.45 -3.16
CA THR A 84 -4.21 7.91 -2.26
C THR A 84 -4.70 8.79 -1.11
N ALA A 85 -5.82 9.48 -1.27
CA ALA A 85 -6.46 10.24 -0.20
C ALA A 85 -7.02 9.30 0.87
N ASP A 86 -7.75 8.27 0.46
CA ASP A 86 -8.35 7.28 1.37
C ASP A 86 -7.25 6.51 2.11
N TRP A 87 -6.16 6.15 1.42
CA TRP A 87 -5.02 5.50 2.05
C TRP A 87 -4.41 6.36 3.16
N LEU A 88 -4.23 7.65 2.92
CA LEU A 88 -3.74 8.60 3.93
C LEU A 88 -4.71 8.73 5.10
N GLU A 89 -6.02 8.76 4.83
CA GLU A 89 -7.05 8.81 5.88
C GLU A 89 -7.03 7.53 6.75
N THR A 90 -6.98 6.35 6.10
CA THR A 90 -6.84 5.06 6.80
C THR A 90 -5.54 5.01 7.62
N TRP A 91 -4.44 5.52 7.07
CA TRP A 91 -3.17 5.58 7.80
C TRP A 91 -3.28 6.42 9.05
N ASP A 92 -3.77 7.65 8.92
CA ASP A 92 -3.76 8.64 10.02
C ASP A 92 -4.78 8.31 11.12
N ASN A 93 -5.92 7.72 10.77
CA ASN A 93 -7.00 7.45 11.72
C ASN A 93 -6.95 6.05 12.33
N GLU A 94 -6.46 5.04 11.60
CA GLU A 94 -6.59 3.64 11.98
C GLU A 94 -5.24 2.94 12.14
N PHE A 95 -4.38 2.98 11.11
CA PHE A 95 -3.15 2.18 11.12
C PHE A 95 -2.15 2.68 12.17
N GLU A 96 -1.90 3.98 12.22
CA GLU A 96 -0.99 4.57 13.20
C GLU A 96 -1.54 4.50 14.63
N ALA A 97 -2.87 4.52 14.78
CA ALA A 97 -3.55 4.39 16.07
C ALA A 97 -3.38 3.00 16.72
N LEU A 98 -2.94 1.97 15.97
CA LEU A 98 -2.56 0.67 16.56
C LEU A 98 -1.40 0.81 17.55
N GLY A 99 -0.57 1.84 17.42
CA GLY A 99 0.57 2.05 18.31
C GLY A 99 1.63 0.95 18.22
N ALA A 100 1.76 0.31 17.06
CA ALA A 100 2.67 -0.82 16.87
C ALA A 100 4.13 -0.41 17.09
N THR A 101 4.83 -1.19 17.91
CA THR A 101 6.28 -1.07 18.11
C THR A 101 7.05 -1.70 16.95
N TYR A 102 6.55 -2.85 16.48
CA TYR A 102 7.15 -3.63 15.41
C TYR A 102 6.20 -3.70 14.21
N VAL A 103 6.74 -3.47 13.02
CA VAL A 103 6.00 -3.53 11.78
C VAL A 103 6.68 -4.49 10.82
N ILE A 104 5.92 -5.46 10.32
CA ILE A 104 6.31 -6.30 9.18
C ILE A 104 5.55 -5.74 7.97
N PRO A 105 6.22 -4.96 7.10
CA PRO A 105 5.58 -4.38 5.92
C PRO A 105 5.31 -5.44 4.86
N GLY A 106 4.48 -5.13 3.87
CA GLY A 106 4.28 -5.99 2.70
C GLY A 106 5.54 -6.16 1.87
N HIS A 107 6.38 -5.12 1.84
CA HIS A 107 7.67 -5.10 1.13
C HIS A 107 8.76 -4.46 1.98
N GLY A 108 10.00 -4.96 1.84
CA GLY A 108 11.16 -4.54 2.63
C GLY A 108 11.34 -5.35 3.91
N HIS A 109 12.30 -4.94 4.74
CA HIS A 109 12.61 -5.66 5.97
C HIS A 109 11.69 -5.24 7.12
N PRO A 110 11.44 -6.12 8.11
CA PRO A 110 10.75 -5.75 9.34
C PRO A 110 11.42 -4.55 10.01
N THR A 111 10.59 -3.65 10.55
CA THR A 111 11.06 -2.37 11.07
C THR A 111 10.10 -1.83 12.15
N ASN A 112 9.96 -0.52 12.27
CA ASN A 112 9.06 0.17 13.20
C ASN A 112 8.15 1.17 12.47
N MET A 113 7.18 1.73 13.19
CA MET A 113 6.21 2.67 12.63
C MET A 113 6.87 3.91 12.01
N ASP A 114 7.92 4.47 12.62
CA ASP A 114 8.60 5.66 12.10
C ASP A 114 9.23 5.43 10.72
N GLN A 115 9.78 4.24 10.48
CA GLN A 115 10.37 3.92 9.19
C GLN A 115 9.27 3.73 8.12
N VAL A 116 8.27 2.91 8.37
CA VAL A 116 7.21 2.70 7.38
C VAL A 116 6.43 3.99 7.09
N ARG A 117 6.30 4.90 8.08
CA ARG A 117 5.71 6.23 7.86
C ARG A 117 6.49 7.02 6.81
N ARG A 118 7.83 7.06 6.91
CA ARG A 118 8.69 7.76 5.94
C ARG A 118 8.56 7.22 4.51
N TYR A 119 8.46 5.90 4.38
CA TYR A 119 8.45 5.23 3.08
C TYR A 119 7.06 5.11 2.46
N THR A 120 6.00 5.21 3.27
CA THR A 120 4.61 5.09 2.80
C THR A 120 3.88 6.42 2.89
N ARG A 121 3.51 6.84 4.09
CA ARG A 121 2.70 8.03 4.32
C ARG A 121 3.36 9.30 3.82
N ASP A 122 4.61 9.53 4.24
CA ASP A 122 5.31 10.77 3.89
C ASP A 122 5.61 10.84 2.39
N TYR A 123 5.84 9.70 1.75
CA TYR A 123 5.94 9.64 0.29
C TYR A 123 4.62 10.03 -0.39
N LEU A 124 3.49 9.48 0.05
CA LEU A 124 2.18 9.83 -0.50
C LEU A 124 1.87 11.33 -0.32
N VAL A 125 2.11 11.87 0.89
CA VAL A 125 1.94 13.30 1.17
C VAL A 125 2.83 14.15 0.27
N TYR A 126 4.10 13.76 0.12
CA TYR A 126 5.05 14.45 -0.73
C TYR A 126 4.60 14.47 -2.19
N LEU A 127 4.25 13.30 -2.74
CA LEU A 127 3.83 13.18 -4.13
C LEU A 127 2.56 13.98 -4.40
N ARG A 128 1.53 13.84 -3.55
CA ARG A 128 0.29 14.62 -3.66
C ARG A 128 0.57 16.13 -3.58
N GLY A 129 1.48 16.55 -2.71
CA GLY A 129 1.90 17.95 -2.62
C GLY A 129 2.56 18.48 -3.90
N LYS A 130 3.42 17.66 -4.53
CA LYS A 130 4.04 18.02 -5.82
C LYS A 130 3.00 18.12 -6.94
N ILE A 131 2.09 17.15 -7.00
CA ILE A 131 1.01 17.13 -7.99
C ILE A 131 0.05 18.32 -7.78
N ARG A 132 -0.35 18.63 -6.55
CA ARG A 132 -1.19 19.79 -6.27
C ARG A 132 -0.54 21.09 -6.74
N ALA A 133 0.73 21.31 -6.42
CA ALA A 133 1.46 22.48 -6.87
C ALA A 133 1.56 22.58 -8.39
N HIS A 134 1.69 21.43 -9.07
CA HIS A 134 1.71 21.37 -10.53
C HIS A 134 0.34 21.72 -11.13
N ILE A 135 -0.77 21.20 -10.59
CA ILE A 135 -2.14 21.51 -11.01
C ILE A 135 -2.44 23.01 -10.78
N ASP A 136 -2.10 23.53 -9.61
CA ASP A 136 -2.33 24.95 -9.24
C ASP A 136 -1.56 25.92 -10.16
N ALA A 137 -0.44 25.46 -10.73
CA ALA A 137 0.31 26.20 -11.73
C ALA A 137 -0.25 26.07 -13.16
N GLY A 138 -1.34 25.32 -13.35
CA GLY A 138 -1.96 25.06 -14.66
C GLY A 138 -1.24 23.99 -15.49
N GLY A 139 -0.44 23.15 -14.84
CA GLY A 139 0.25 22.03 -15.49
C GLY A 139 -0.71 20.90 -15.88
N ASP A 140 -0.36 20.17 -16.91
CA ASP A 140 -1.14 19.06 -17.43
C ASP A 140 -0.56 17.68 -17.06
N LEU A 141 -1.26 16.60 -17.42
CA LEU A 141 -0.85 15.22 -17.17
C LEU A 141 0.51 14.89 -17.78
N SER A 142 0.83 15.44 -18.98
CA SER A 142 2.07 15.09 -19.68
C SER A 142 3.31 15.55 -18.94
N ASP A 143 3.23 16.67 -18.26
CA ASP A 143 4.31 17.21 -17.43
C ASP A 143 4.27 16.65 -15.99
N ALA A 144 3.08 16.30 -15.50
CA ALA A 144 2.91 15.69 -14.18
C ALA A 144 3.71 14.40 -13.99
N TYR A 145 3.90 13.61 -15.04
CA TYR A 145 4.73 12.40 -15.01
C TYR A 145 6.18 12.66 -14.52
N TYR A 146 6.67 13.88 -14.66
CA TYR A 146 8.06 14.24 -14.38
C TYR A 146 8.23 15.16 -13.17
N VAL A 147 7.22 15.27 -12.32
CA VAL A 147 7.37 15.99 -11.05
C VAL A 147 8.52 15.40 -10.24
N ASP A 148 9.27 16.27 -9.58
CA ASP A 148 10.48 15.88 -8.86
C ASP A 148 10.14 14.95 -7.67
N GLN A 149 10.62 13.73 -7.73
CA GLN A 149 10.56 12.72 -6.67
C GLN A 149 11.96 12.27 -6.23
N SER A 150 13.00 13.05 -6.55
CA SER A 150 14.40 12.73 -6.24
C SER A 150 14.71 12.42 -4.77
N PRO A 151 14.01 12.99 -3.76
CA PRO A 151 14.21 12.58 -2.37
C PRO A 151 13.97 11.08 -2.11
N TYR A 152 13.21 10.42 -2.98
CA TYR A 152 12.87 8.99 -2.89
C TYR A 152 13.62 8.12 -3.92
N ALA A 153 14.59 8.68 -4.65
CA ALA A 153 15.34 7.97 -5.69
C ALA A 153 16.19 6.80 -5.15
N HIS A 154 16.40 6.74 -3.85
CA HIS A 154 17.12 5.66 -3.19
C HIS A 154 16.27 4.40 -2.95
N LEU A 155 14.95 4.45 -3.19
CA LEU A 155 14.05 3.33 -2.98
C LEU A 155 14.16 2.31 -4.11
N ASP A 156 14.09 1.03 -3.75
CA ASP A 156 13.95 -0.03 -4.74
C ASP A 156 12.72 0.22 -5.63
N THR A 157 12.82 -0.10 -6.89
CA THR A 157 11.78 0.10 -7.93
C THR A 157 11.41 1.57 -8.23
N TYR A 158 12.20 2.54 -7.76
CA TYR A 158 11.98 3.96 -8.06
C TYR A 158 11.86 4.23 -9.57
N GLU A 159 12.83 3.77 -10.37
CA GLU A 159 12.87 3.98 -11.81
C GLU A 159 11.64 3.40 -12.56
N GLU A 160 11.03 2.38 -11.97
CA GLU A 160 9.88 1.70 -12.56
C GLU A 160 8.55 2.37 -12.19
N LEU A 161 8.47 2.95 -11.00
CA LEU A 161 7.21 3.35 -10.37
C LEU A 161 7.02 4.87 -10.28
N ALA A 162 8.07 5.67 -10.11
CA ALA A 162 7.93 7.10 -9.84
C ALA A 162 7.08 7.82 -10.90
N VAL A 163 7.37 7.59 -12.18
CA VAL A 163 6.61 8.19 -13.28
C VAL A 163 5.15 7.73 -13.29
N LYS A 164 4.92 6.44 -13.09
CA LYS A 164 3.56 5.86 -13.07
C LYS A 164 2.74 6.39 -11.90
N ASN A 165 3.35 6.46 -10.71
CA ASN A 165 2.71 6.99 -9.52
C ASN A 165 2.29 8.45 -9.70
N ALA A 166 3.17 9.28 -10.28
CA ALA A 166 2.87 10.68 -10.56
C ALA A 166 1.64 10.84 -11.47
N GLY A 167 1.60 10.10 -12.57
CA GLY A 167 0.44 10.13 -13.47
C GLY A 167 -0.85 9.67 -12.79
N ARG A 168 -0.80 8.59 -12.00
CA ARG A 168 -1.97 8.09 -11.27
C ARG A 168 -2.48 9.08 -10.22
N VAL A 169 -1.57 9.71 -9.48
CA VAL A 169 -1.95 10.71 -8.47
C VAL A 169 -2.50 11.97 -9.14
N PHE A 170 -1.98 12.37 -10.30
CA PHE A 170 -2.55 13.48 -11.06
C PHE A 170 -3.99 13.17 -11.48
N GLU A 171 -4.25 12.01 -12.09
CA GLU A 171 -5.60 11.57 -12.51
C GLU A 171 -6.60 11.59 -11.34
N GLN A 172 -6.17 11.28 -10.12
CA GLN A 172 -7.00 11.36 -8.92
C GLN A 172 -7.28 12.79 -8.49
N MET A 173 -6.25 13.66 -8.52
CA MET A 173 -6.31 15.00 -7.95
C MET A 173 -6.83 16.07 -8.90
N GLU A 174 -6.91 15.78 -10.20
CA GLU A 174 -7.42 16.70 -11.21
C GLU A 174 -8.87 17.13 -10.94
N TRP A 175 -9.63 16.29 -10.26
CA TRP A 175 -11.05 16.49 -9.96
C TRP A 175 -11.35 16.76 -8.47
N GLU A 176 -10.31 16.83 -7.62
CA GLU A 176 -10.42 17.26 -6.21
C GLU A 176 -10.42 18.80 -6.15
#